data_6d45d88ed1c25eb113b5b1ba05ab2670
#
_entry.id   6d45d88ed1c25eb113b5b1ba05ab2670
#
_cell.length_a   1.000
_cell.length_b   1.000
_cell.length_c   1.000
_cell.angle_alpha   90.00
_cell.angle_beta   90.00
_cell.angle_gamma   90.00
#
_symmetry.space_group_name_H-M   'P 1'
#
loop_
_entity.id
_entity.type
_entity.pdbx_description
1 polymer ?
#
loop_
_entity_poly.entity_id
_entity_poly.type
_entity_poly.pdbx_seq_one_letter_code
_entity_poly.pdbx_strand_id
1 'polypeptide(L)'
;MHRPIPTRPTRPTRPARLASRAAAAAALLVLLPAVPAAAAETPHLDAVERELRTVSPGLEGRIWERTAGNTLDASTPGGADWLLQTPGCWGDSACAKRPGTERLLSKITENVSRAQQTVDVSTLAPFPNGAFQDALVAGLKTSAARGNKLTVRILVGAAPIYHLGVVPSKYRDELVAKLGDDARNVDLTIASMTTSKTAFSWNHSKILLVDGQSVITGGINSWKDDYLETGHPVADVDLALKGPAAASAGRYLDELWSWTCQNKSNISSVWFASSHNAACTPSMPKAPVAAVPRGDVPVIAVGGLGVGILRNDPASAFRPHLPAAPDTKCVVGLHDNTNADRDYDTVNPEESALRTLISTATRHIEISQQDVNATCPPLPRYDIRVYDALAPKLAAGVKVRIVVSDPANRGAVGSGGYSQITSLAEISDTLRNRLTLLTGDRGTARNTMCSHLQLATFRSSSAPTWADGHPYAQHHKVVAVDDEAFYLGSKNLYPAWLQDFGYVVESPAASRQLTAQLLGPQWQYSRPTASVDYEQGICPAA
;
A
#
# COMPACT_ATOMS: atom_id res chain seq x y z
N MET A 1 -47.76 36.25 -63.03
CA MET A 1 -47.49 36.82 -64.36
C MET A 1 -46.04 36.55 -64.73
N HIS A 2 -45.90 35.93 -65.90
CA HIS A 2 -44.69 35.77 -66.74
C HIS A 2 -43.52 34.89 -66.25
N ARG A 3 -43.57 33.69 -66.74
CA ARG A 3 -42.37 32.92 -67.20
C ARG A 3 -41.93 33.58 -68.56
N PRO A 4 -40.72 33.38 -69.02
CA PRO A 4 -40.35 32.25 -69.88
C PRO A 4 -38.91 31.71 -69.64
N ILE A 5 -38.67 30.43 -69.78
CA ILE A 5 -38.37 29.46 -70.87
C ILE A 5 -36.92 29.60 -71.44
N PRO A 6 -36.27 28.47 -71.79
CA PRO A 6 -34.87 28.16 -71.64
C PRO A 6 -34.10 28.17 -72.99
N THR A 7 -32.79 28.07 -72.89
CA THR A 7 -32.01 27.66 -74.07
C THR A 7 -30.89 26.67 -73.70
N ARG A 8 -30.86 25.60 -74.38
CA ARG A 8 -29.86 24.53 -74.56
C ARG A 8 -28.98 24.87 -75.79
N PRO A 9 -28.05 24.05 -76.21
CA PRO A 9 -26.70 23.71 -75.73
C PRO A 9 -25.65 23.93 -76.83
N THR A 10 -24.39 23.83 -76.49
CA THR A 10 -23.37 23.44 -77.48
C THR A 10 -22.26 22.62 -76.89
N ARG A 11 -22.04 21.41 -77.38
CA ARG A 11 -20.81 20.69 -77.54
C ARG A 11 -20.08 21.23 -78.78
N PRO A 12 -18.80 20.95 -79.07
CA PRO A 12 -17.78 20.01 -78.57
C PRO A 12 -16.37 20.58 -78.61
N THR A 13 -15.41 19.88 -78.18
CA THR A 13 -14.24 19.42 -78.99
C THR A 13 -13.13 18.85 -78.03
N ARG A 14 -12.72 17.66 -78.34
CA ARG A 14 -11.45 17.10 -77.83
C ARG A 14 -10.26 17.73 -78.53
N PRO A 15 -9.11 17.85 -77.88
CA PRO A 15 -7.89 17.38 -78.49
C PRO A 15 -6.94 16.61 -77.55
N ALA A 16 -6.31 15.70 -78.19
CA ALA A 16 -4.92 15.24 -78.13
C ALA A 16 -4.33 14.74 -76.79
N ARG A 17 -4.03 13.46 -76.81
CA ARG A 17 -3.15 12.75 -75.91
C ARG A 17 -1.72 13.31 -75.97
N LEU A 18 -1.19 13.72 -74.83
CA LEU A 18 0.25 13.83 -74.56
C LEU A 18 0.62 12.80 -73.49
N ALA A 19 1.39 11.82 -73.91
CA ALA A 19 1.98 10.81 -73.04
C ALA A 19 3.14 11.44 -72.28
N SER A 20 3.00 11.62 -70.97
CA SER A 20 4.10 11.94 -70.08
C SER A 20 4.49 10.68 -69.33
N ARG A 21 5.71 10.21 -69.54
CA ARG A 21 6.38 9.15 -68.79
C ARG A 21 6.58 9.64 -67.37
N ALA A 22 5.84 9.09 -66.42
CA ALA A 22 6.16 9.23 -65.01
C ALA A 22 7.24 8.21 -64.64
N ALA A 23 8.43 8.69 -64.30
CA ALA A 23 9.47 7.88 -63.69
C ALA A 23 9.04 7.54 -62.26
N ALA A 24 8.85 6.25 -61.98
CA ALA A 24 8.62 5.75 -60.64
C ALA A 24 9.95 5.79 -59.86
N ALA A 25 10.11 6.77 -58.98
CA ALA A 25 11.15 6.75 -57.96
C ALA A 25 10.70 5.79 -56.83
N ALA A 26 11.25 4.60 -56.81
CA ALA A 26 11.13 3.67 -55.71
C ALA A 26 11.91 4.23 -54.50
N ALA A 27 11.21 4.85 -53.53
CA ALA A 27 11.80 5.18 -52.25
C ALA A 27 12.02 3.88 -51.47
N LEU A 28 13.25 3.42 -51.38
CA LEU A 28 13.67 2.37 -50.46
C LEU A 28 13.52 2.94 -49.02
N LEU A 29 12.44 2.63 -48.32
CA LEU A 29 12.36 2.81 -46.89
C LEU A 29 13.32 1.79 -46.24
N VAL A 30 14.50 2.23 -45.86
CA VAL A 30 15.38 1.48 -44.98
C VAL A 30 14.71 1.48 -43.60
N LEU A 31 14.03 0.39 -43.27
CA LEU A 31 13.61 0.10 -41.89
C LEU A 31 14.90 -0.11 -41.09
N LEU A 32 15.37 0.97 -40.46
CA LEU A 32 16.36 0.85 -39.38
C LEU A 32 15.71 -0.01 -38.28
N PRO A 33 16.38 -1.08 -37.81
CA PRO A 33 15.88 -1.81 -36.66
C PRO A 33 15.77 -0.83 -35.50
N ALA A 34 14.59 -0.76 -34.86
CA ALA A 34 14.43 -0.01 -33.65
C ALA A 34 15.42 -0.56 -32.62
N VAL A 35 16.42 0.25 -32.28
CA VAL A 35 17.31 -0.06 -31.15
C VAL A 35 16.41 -0.23 -29.95
N PRO A 36 16.39 -1.39 -29.26
CA PRO A 36 15.61 -1.53 -28.05
C PRO A 36 16.04 -0.42 -27.09
N ALA A 37 15.09 0.37 -26.61
CA ALA A 37 15.36 1.35 -25.59
C ALA A 37 16.08 0.63 -24.44
N ALA A 38 17.25 1.12 -24.03
CA ALA A 38 17.94 0.58 -22.88
C ALA A 38 16.93 0.54 -21.71
N ALA A 39 16.84 -0.58 -21.01
CA ALA A 39 16.01 -0.68 -19.83
C ALA A 39 16.44 0.44 -18.87
N ALA A 40 15.47 1.18 -18.34
CA ALA A 40 15.78 2.21 -17.37
C ALA A 40 16.52 1.58 -16.18
N GLU A 41 17.59 2.21 -15.74
CA GLU A 41 18.30 1.79 -14.54
C GLU A 41 17.36 1.90 -13.34
N THR A 42 17.40 0.90 -12.46
CA THR A 42 16.55 0.82 -11.27
C THR A 42 17.39 0.52 -10.02
N PRO A 43 18.30 1.46 -9.64
CA PRO A 43 19.28 1.21 -8.60
C PRO A 43 18.67 0.94 -7.22
N HIS A 44 17.50 1.52 -6.92
CA HIS A 44 16.80 1.29 -5.67
C HIS A 44 16.24 -0.15 -5.61
N LEU A 45 15.53 -0.57 -6.67
CA LEU A 45 15.02 -1.95 -6.74
C LEU A 45 16.16 -2.97 -6.81
N ASP A 46 17.26 -2.66 -7.49
CA ASP A 46 18.43 -3.55 -7.56
C ASP A 46 19.05 -3.78 -6.17
N ALA A 47 19.09 -2.75 -5.33
CA ALA A 47 19.59 -2.85 -3.97
C ALA A 47 18.63 -3.65 -3.09
N VAL A 48 17.32 -3.34 -3.16
CA VAL A 48 16.28 -4.06 -2.40
C VAL A 48 16.25 -5.54 -2.81
N GLU A 49 16.29 -5.86 -4.09
CA GLU A 49 16.28 -7.25 -4.58
C GLU A 49 17.50 -8.04 -4.07
N ARG A 50 18.71 -7.45 -4.10
CA ARG A 50 19.91 -8.09 -3.56
C ARG A 50 19.77 -8.41 -2.07
N GLU A 51 19.22 -7.47 -1.29
CA GLU A 51 18.97 -7.70 0.12
C GLU A 51 17.96 -8.82 0.34
N LEU A 52 16.83 -8.80 -0.39
CA LEU A 52 15.80 -9.83 -0.29
C LEU A 52 16.31 -11.22 -0.65
N ARG A 53 17.19 -11.33 -1.65
CA ARG A 53 17.86 -12.58 -2.00
C ARG A 53 18.86 -13.04 -0.92
N THR A 54 19.35 -12.12 -0.11
CA THR A 54 20.24 -12.44 1.01
C THR A 54 19.45 -12.93 2.21
N VAL A 55 18.38 -12.22 2.60
CA VAL A 55 17.66 -12.51 3.85
C VAL A 55 16.56 -13.55 3.67
N SER A 56 15.91 -13.61 2.50
CA SER A 56 14.72 -14.44 2.27
C SER A 56 14.71 -15.13 0.89
N PRO A 57 15.80 -15.84 0.49
CA PRO A 57 15.88 -16.45 -0.84
C PRO A 57 14.84 -17.55 -1.06
N GLY A 58 14.44 -18.26 0.00
CA GLY A 58 13.47 -19.37 -0.08
C GLY A 58 12.03 -18.94 -0.27
N LEU A 59 11.73 -17.64 -0.22
CA LEU A 59 10.37 -17.09 -0.35
C LEU A 59 10.21 -16.18 -1.57
N GLU A 60 11.23 -16.12 -2.45
CA GLU A 60 11.11 -15.51 -3.77
C GLU A 60 10.02 -16.23 -4.59
N GLY A 61 9.15 -15.46 -5.24
CA GLY A 61 7.99 -15.97 -5.98
C GLY A 61 6.83 -16.43 -5.10
N ARG A 62 6.91 -16.31 -3.77
CA ARG A 62 5.85 -16.63 -2.81
C ARG A 62 5.37 -15.39 -2.08
N ILE A 63 6.22 -14.76 -1.28
CA ILE A 63 5.88 -13.55 -0.50
C ILE A 63 6.61 -12.30 -0.97
N TRP A 64 7.65 -12.44 -1.79
CA TRP A 64 8.28 -11.33 -2.46
C TRP A 64 8.70 -11.70 -3.89
N GLU A 65 8.66 -10.74 -4.79
CA GLU A 65 9.06 -10.95 -6.18
C GLU A 65 9.27 -9.61 -6.88
N ARG A 66 10.31 -9.52 -7.69
CA ARG A 66 10.49 -8.42 -8.63
C ARG A 66 9.80 -8.74 -9.96
N THR A 67 9.02 -7.79 -10.45
CA THR A 67 8.29 -7.90 -11.72
C THR A 67 8.47 -6.65 -12.56
N ALA A 68 8.39 -6.82 -13.87
CA ALA A 68 8.33 -5.75 -14.86
C ALA A 68 7.04 -5.85 -15.68
N GLY A 69 6.71 -4.81 -16.42
CA GLY A 69 5.51 -4.82 -17.25
C GLY A 69 4.24 -4.47 -16.50
N ASN A 70 4.36 -3.81 -15.35
CA ASN A 70 3.22 -3.33 -14.58
C ASN A 70 2.78 -1.93 -15.04
N THR A 71 1.54 -1.59 -14.74
CA THR A 71 0.96 -0.27 -14.99
C THR A 71 0.30 0.22 -13.70
N LEU A 72 0.55 1.46 -13.30
CA LEU A 72 -0.26 2.11 -12.29
C LEU A 72 -1.65 2.39 -12.90
N ASP A 73 -2.71 1.90 -12.25
CA ASP A 73 -4.05 1.83 -12.82
C ASP A 73 -4.79 3.17 -12.72
N ALA A 74 -4.29 4.16 -13.44
CA ALA A 74 -4.95 5.44 -13.61
C ALA A 74 -6.07 5.39 -14.68
N SER A 75 -7.03 6.31 -14.59
CA SER A 75 -8.15 6.42 -15.55
C SER A 75 -7.68 6.87 -16.94
N THR A 76 -6.58 7.61 -17.01
CA THR A 76 -5.95 8.06 -18.24
C THR A 76 -4.46 7.71 -18.23
N PRO A 77 -3.84 7.43 -19.39
CA PRO A 77 -2.41 7.22 -19.47
C PRO A 77 -1.62 8.39 -18.84
N GLY A 78 -0.71 8.07 -17.93
CA GLY A 78 0.07 9.07 -17.19
C GLY A 78 -0.71 9.86 -16.13
N GLY A 79 -1.98 9.55 -15.92
CA GLY A 79 -2.79 10.10 -14.83
C GLY A 79 -2.27 9.67 -13.46
N ALA A 80 -2.64 10.42 -12.43
CA ALA A 80 -2.18 10.17 -11.07
C ALA A 80 -3.28 9.63 -10.15
N ASP A 81 -4.44 9.33 -10.68
CA ASP A 81 -5.60 8.80 -9.94
C ASP A 81 -5.52 7.29 -9.65
N TRP A 82 -4.35 6.69 -9.89
CA TRP A 82 -3.92 5.41 -9.33
C TRP A 82 -3.64 5.51 -7.83
N LEU A 83 -3.30 6.70 -7.33
CA LEU A 83 -3.12 7.01 -5.93
C LEU A 83 -4.48 7.28 -5.30
N LEU A 84 -4.95 6.33 -4.52
CA LEU A 84 -6.28 6.34 -3.92
C LEU A 84 -6.17 6.84 -2.48
N GLN A 85 -6.67 8.02 -2.22
CA GLN A 85 -6.60 8.65 -0.91
C GLN A 85 -7.95 8.64 -0.20
N THR A 86 -7.92 8.68 1.11
CA THR A 86 -9.07 9.01 1.95
C THR A 86 -8.63 10.03 3.01
N PRO A 87 -9.41 11.06 3.34
CA PRO A 87 -10.60 11.53 2.62
C PRO A 87 -10.28 12.34 1.36
N GLY A 88 -9.03 12.81 1.19
CA GLY A 88 -8.60 13.63 0.06
C GLY A 88 -9.14 15.07 0.07
N CYS A 89 -9.49 15.61 1.26
CA CYS A 89 -10.05 16.96 1.45
C CYS A 89 -8.98 17.96 1.94
N TRP A 90 -7.85 18.04 1.22
CA TRP A 90 -6.76 18.96 1.57
C TRP A 90 -7.23 20.42 1.65
N GLY A 91 -6.89 21.09 2.76
CA GLY A 91 -7.22 22.48 3.02
C GLY A 91 -8.59 22.73 3.64
N ASP A 92 -9.43 21.70 3.78
CA ASP A 92 -10.78 21.80 4.34
C ASP A 92 -10.90 20.99 5.65
N SER A 93 -10.93 21.68 6.79
CA SER A 93 -11.10 21.04 8.10
C SER A 93 -12.52 20.50 8.35
N ALA A 94 -13.52 20.96 7.60
CA ALA A 94 -14.87 20.41 7.69
C ALA A 94 -15.02 19.14 6.85
N CYS A 95 -14.14 18.96 5.86
CA CYS A 95 -14.12 17.81 4.96
C CYS A 95 -15.51 17.45 4.41
N ALA A 96 -16.26 18.49 4.02
CA ALA A 96 -17.64 18.36 3.56
C ALA A 96 -17.74 17.56 2.25
N LYS A 97 -16.69 17.63 1.42
CA LYS A 97 -16.52 16.82 0.20
C LYS A 97 -15.30 15.93 0.38
N ARG A 98 -15.42 14.67 0.00
CA ARG A 98 -14.39 13.65 0.15
C ARG A 98 -14.02 13.04 -1.20
N PRO A 99 -13.42 13.82 -2.11
CA PRO A 99 -13.17 13.38 -3.49
C PRO A 99 -12.26 12.15 -3.56
N GLY A 100 -11.32 12.02 -2.63
CA GLY A 100 -10.47 10.83 -2.52
C GLY A 100 -11.27 9.58 -2.16
N THR A 101 -12.14 9.66 -1.16
CA THR A 101 -13.02 8.55 -0.77
C THR A 101 -13.97 8.16 -1.89
N GLU A 102 -14.58 9.13 -2.57
CA GLU A 102 -15.47 8.88 -3.72
C GLU A 102 -14.71 8.16 -4.84
N ARG A 103 -13.49 8.59 -5.13
CA ARG A 103 -12.62 7.94 -6.12
C ARG A 103 -12.27 6.50 -5.72
N LEU A 104 -11.90 6.27 -4.45
CA LEU A 104 -11.59 4.94 -3.92
C LEU A 104 -12.77 3.98 -4.08
N LEU A 105 -13.96 4.37 -3.63
CA LEU A 105 -15.17 3.55 -3.73
C LEU A 105 -15.54 3.25 -5.18
N SER A 106 -15.42 4.25 -6.07
CA SER A 106 -15.62 4.06 -7.51
C SER A 106 -14.61 3.06 -8.08
N LYS A 107 -13.34 3.14 -7.67
CA LYS A 107 -12.29 2.23 -8.16
C LYS A 107 -12.49 0.80 -7.67
N ILE A 108 -12.94 0.61 -6.44
CA ILE A 108 -13.32 -0.71 -5.91
C ILE A 108 -14.44 -1.30 -6.79
N THR A 109 -15.53 -0.56 -7.01
CA THR A 109 -16.64 -1.01 -7.85
C THR A 109 -16.18 -1.31 -9.27
N GLU A 110 -15.40 -0.42 -9.88
CA GLU A 110 -14.85 -0.56 -11.23
C GLU A 110 -14.03 -1.85 -11.37
N ASN A 111 -13.07 -2.09 -10.46
CA ASN A 111 -12.20 -3.27 -10.53
C ASN A 111 -13.01 -4.55 -10.34
N VAL A 112 -13.83 -4.64 -9.29
CA VAL A 112 -14.63 -5.83 -9.00
C VAL A 112 -15.66 -6.10 -10.11
N SER A 113 -16.23 -5.05 -10.71
CA SER A 113 -17.15 -5.23 -11.83
C SER A 113 -16.51 -5.89 -13.05
N ARG A 114 -15.19 -5.82 -13.21
CA ARG A 114 -14.45 -6.45 -14.31
C ARG A 114 -14.06 -7.90 -14.04
N ALA A 115 -14.27 -8.39 -12.83
CA ALA A 115 -13.94 -9.76 -12.48
C ALA A 115 -14.58 -10.76 -13.44
N GLN A 116 -13.80 -11.74 -13.89
CA GLN A 116 -14.25 -12.83 -14.74
C GLN A 116 -14.31 -14.14 -13.95
N GLN A 117 -13.44 -14.32 -12.94
CA GLN A 117 -13.31 -15.57 -12.22
C GLN A 117 -13.09 -15.39 -10.72
N THR A 118 -12.23 -14.44 -10.29
CA THR A 118 -11.78 -14.39 -8.89
C THR A 118 -11.80 -12.99 -8.33
N VAL A 119 -12.22 -12.88 -7.05
CA VAL A 119 -12.03 -11.68 -6.24
C VAL A 119 -11.49 -12.10 -4.88
N ASP A 120 -10.37 -11.52 -4.47
CA ASP A 120 -9.70 -11.83 -3.22
C ASP A 120 -9.55 -10.56 -2.39
N VAL A 121 -10.09 -10.57 -1.18
CA VAL A 121 -10.11 -9.42 -0.27
C VAL A 121 -9.40 -9.79 1.02
N SER A 122 -8.44 -8.97 1.39
CA SER A 122 -7.74 -9.07 2.67
C SER A 122 -7.80 -7.71 3.38
N THR A 123 -8.09 -7.72 4.67
CA THR A 123 -8.10 -6.49 5.50
C THR A 123 -7.95 -6.83 6.98
N LEU A 124 -7.81 -5.80 7.82
CA LEU A 124 -7.94 -5.94 9.26
C LEU A 124 -9.44 -5.91 9.65
N ALA A 125 -9.81 -6.63 10.72
CA ALA A 125 -11.18 -6.61 11.25
C ALA A 125 -11.60 -5.21 11.69
N PRO A 126 -12.90 -4.85 11.52
CA PRO A 126 -14.01 -5.68 11.06
C PRO A 126 -14.00 -5.97 9.55
N PHE A 127 -14.92 -6.83 9.10
CA PHE A 127 -15.16 -7.02 7.67
C PHE A 127 -15.52 -5.70 6.98
N PRO A 128 -15.25 -5.57 5.66
CA PRO A 128 -15.66 -4.40 4.89
C PRO A 128 -17.13 -4.06 5.15
N ASN A 129 -17.41 -2.81 5.52
CA ASN A 129 -18.75 -2.38 5.91
C ASN A 129 -19.12 -1.02 5.33
N GLY A 130 -20.40 -0.60 5.48
CA GLY A 130 -20.90 0.63 4.88
C GLY A 130 -20.68 0.67 3.37
N ALA A 131 -20.31 1.83 2.84
CA ALA A 131 -20.11 2.01 1.41
C ALA A 131 -18.94 1.18 0.84
N PHE A 132 -17.98 0.70 1.65
CA PHE A 132 -16.97 -0.26 1.18
C PHE A 132 -17.59 -1.62 0.81
N GLN A 133 -18.49 -2.14 1.67
CA GLN A 133 -19.24 -3.34 1.37
C GLN A 133 -20.16 -3.13 0.17
N ASP A 134 -20.83 -1.98 0.09
CA ASP A 134 -21.75 -1.67 -1.01
C ASP A 134 -21.01 -1.58 -2.36
N ALA A 135 -19.81 -0.99 -2.38
CA ALA A 135 -18.96 -0.94 -3.58
C ALA A 135 -18.52 -2.35 -4.04
N LEU A 136 -18.12 -3.20 -3.09
CA LEU A 136 -17.77 -4.60 -3.36
C LEU A 136 -18.98 -5.36 -3.95
N VAL A 137 -20.14 -5.28 -3.29
CA VAL A 137 -21.37 -5.95 -3.72
C VAL A 137 -21.83 -5.45 -5.09
N ALA A 138 -21.79 -4.14 -5.35
CA ALA A 138 -22.16 -3.57 -6.64
C ALA A 138 -21.28 -4.12 -7.78
N GLY A 139 -19.98 -4.22 -7.53
CA GLY A 139 -19.04 -4.83 -8.47
C GLY A 139 -19.33 -6.31 -8.73
N LEU A 140 -19.54 -7.10 -7.67
CA LEU A 140 -19.87 -8.53 -7.77
C LEU A 140 -21.17 -8.76 -8.55
N LYS A 141 -22.24 -8.00 -8.25
CA LYS A 141 -23.51 -8.06 -9.00
C LYS A 141 -23.32 -7.76 -10.47
N THR A 142 -22.56 -6.69 -10.77
CA THR A 142 -22.29 -6.29 -12.16
C THR A 142 -21.56 -7.39 -12.94
N SER A 143 -20.63 -8.09 -12.31
CA SER A 143 -19.93 -9.22 -12.93
C SER A 143 -20.82 -10.45 -13.06
N ALA A 144 -21.51 -10.85 -11.99
CA ALA A 144 -22.41 -11.99 -11.97
C ALA A 144 -23.55 -11.86 -12.98
N ALA A 145 -24.12 -10.66 -13.15
CA ALA A 145 -25.16 -10.36 -14.14
C ALA A 145 -24.71 -10.59 -15.59
N ARG A 146 -23.39 -10.59 -15.87
CA ARG A 146 -22.83 -10.97 -17.17
C ARG A 146 -22.69 -12.49 -17.36
N GLY A 147 -23.10 -13.27 -16.36
CA GLY A 147 -22.99 -14.73 -16.38
C GLY A 147 -21.66 -15.25 -15.86
N ASN A 148 -20.78 -14.41 -15.34
CA ASN A 148 -19.53 -14.85 -14.73
C ASN A 148 -19.81 -15.62 -13.44
N LYS A 149 -19.10 -16.73 -13.24
CA LYS A 149 -19.08 -17.46 -11.98
C LYS A 149 -17.82 -17.08 -11.21
N LEU A 150 -18.01 -16.48 -10.05
CA LEU A 150 -16.93 -15.89 -9.27
C LEU A 150 -16.61 -16.77 -8.06
N THR A 151 -15.31 -17.01 -7.85
CA THR A 151 -14.76 -17.49 -6.59
C THR A 151 -14.28 -16.28 -5.79
N VAL A 152 -14.87 -16.05 -4.63
CA VAL A 152 -14.58 -14.87 -3.80
C VAL A 152 -14.05 -15.32 -2.44
N ARG A 153 -12.85 -14.85 -2.06
CA ARG A 153 -12.29 -15.05 -0.73
C ARG A 153 -12.25 -13.71 0.01
N ILE A 154 -12.64 -13.71 1.29
CA ILE A 154 -12.54 -12.53 2.16
C ILE A 154 -11.90 -12.93 3.47
N LEU A 155 -10.69 -12.44 3.72
CA LEU A 155 -9.89 -12.76 4.90
C LEU A 155 -9.69 -11.52 5.76
N VAL A 156 -10.07 -11.59 7.04
CA VAL A 156 -9.77 -10.51 7.98
C VAL A 156 -8.83 -10.98 9.08
N GLY A 157 -7.91 -10.10 9.45
CA GLY A 157 -7.09 -10.30 10.63
C GLY A 157 -7.87 -9.93 11.88
N ALA A 158 -8.14 -10.91 12.73
CA ALA A 158 -8.76 -10.72 14.02
C ALA A 158 -8.40 -11.88 14.94
N ALA A 159 -8.19 -11.60 16.20
CA ALA A 159 -8.24 -12.65 17.19
C ALA A 159 -9.73 -12.97 17.45
N PRO A 160 -10.24 -14.15 17.06
CA PRO A 160 -11.67 -14.46 17.18
C PRO A 160 -12.20 -14.27 18.61
N ILE A 161 -11.36 -14.45 19.62
CA ILE A 161 -11.73 -14.26 21.03
C ILE A 161 -11.84 -12.77 21.41
N TYR A 162 -11.10 -11.89 20.73
CA TYR A 162 -11.10 -10.45 21.03
C TYR A 162 -12.15 -9.67 20.24
N HIS A 163 -12.65 -10.24 19.13
CA HIS A 163 -13.62 -9.62 18.23
C HIS A 163 -14.85 -10.50 18.04
N LEU A 164 -15.67 -10.59 19.08
CA LEU A 164 -16.93 -11.36 19.04
C LEU A 164 -17.91 -10.88 17.94
N GLY A 165 -17.73 -9.65 17.42
CA GLY A 165 -18.50 -9.13 16.29
C GLY A 165 -18.04 -9.60 14.92
N VAL A 166 -16.86 -10.24 14.81
CA VAL A 166 -16.28 -10.68 13.53
C VAL A 166 -16.66 -12.14 13.26
N VAL A 167 -17.90 -12.35 12.84
CA VAL A 167 -18.49 -13.68 12.61
C VAL A 167 -18.62 -13.93 11.11
N PRO A 168 -17.77 -14.78 10.50
CA PRO A 168 -17.79 -15.03 9.05
C PRO A 168 -19.13 -15.50 8.49
N SER A 169 -19.89 -16.33 9.23
CA SER A 169 -21.21 -16.79 8.80
C SER A 169 -22.22 -15.66 8.71
N LYS A 170 -22.23 -14.75 9.68
CA LYS A 170 -23.11 -13.58 9.66
C LYS A 170 -22.79 -12.68 8.47
N TYR A 171 -21.50 -12.41 8.24
CA TYR A 171 -21.07 -11.57 7.12
C TYR A 171 -21.39 -12.23 5.76
N ARG A 172 -21.20 -13.56 5.64
CA ARG A 172 -21.64 -14.33 4.46
C ARG A 172 -23.13 -14.12 4.19
N ASP A 173 -23.96 -14.27 5.20
CA ASP A 173 -25.42 -14.18 5.07
C ASP A 173 -25.84 -12.75 4.65
N GLU A 174 -25.17 -11.72 5.17
CA GLU A 174 -25.37 -10.34 4.74
C GLU A 174 -25.00 -10.14 3.26
N LEU A 175 -23.85 -10.68 2.81
CA LEU A 175 -23.44 -10.59 1.40
C LEU A 175 -24.40 -11.33 0.48
N VAL A 176 -24.80 -12.56 0.85
CA VAL A 176 -25.78 -13.35 0.07
C VAL A 176 -27.11 -12.61 -0.05
N ALA A 177 -27.60 -12.02 1.05
CA ALA A 177 -28.82 -11.23 1.02
C ALA A 177 -28.70 -9.99 0.11
N LYS A 178 -27.57 -9.26 0.17
CA LYS A 178 -27.32 -8.10 -0.71
C LYS A 178 -27.15 -8.50 -2.18
N LEU A 179 -26.54 -9.64 -2.47
CA LEU A 179 -26.38 -10.15 -3.83
C LEU A 179 -27.73 -10.59 -4.44
N GLY A 180 -28.67 -11.08 -3.62
CA GLY A 180 -29.96 -11.58 -4.12
C GLY A 180 -29.81 -12.75 -5.09
N ASP A 181 -30.47 -12.71 -6.24
CA ASP A 181 -30.40 -13.79 -7.26
C ASP A 181 -29.01 -14.00 -7.85
N ASP A 182 -28.17 -12.97 -7.83
CA ASP A 182 -26.79 -13.05 -8.33
C ASP A 182 -25.90 -13.93 -7.43
N ALA A 183 -26.29 -14.17 -6.18
CA ALA A 183 -25.56 -15.01 -5.23
C ALA A 183 -25.29 -16.44 -5.76
N ARG A 184 -26.15 -16.96 -6.63
CA ARG A 184 -25.97 -18.29 -7.28
C ARG A 184 -24.73 -18.37 -8.18
N ASN A 185 -24.18 -17.23 -8.57
CA ASN A 185 -22.99 -17.12 -9.40
C ASN A 185 -21.74 -16.72 -8.58
N VAL A 186 -21.85 -16.66 -7.24
CA VAL A 186 -20.76 -16.20 -6.37
C VAL A 186 -20.51 -17.21 -5.26
N ASP A 187 -19.40 -17.93 -5.36
CA ASP A 187 -18.92 -18.83 -4.32
C ASP A 187 -18.08 -18.04 -3.30
N LEU A 188 -18.64 -17.84 -2.10
CA LEU A 188 -18.00 -17.10 -1.03
C LEU A 188 -17.23 -18.03 -0.08
N THR A 189 -15.99 -17.66 0.20
CA THR A 189 -15.17 -18.23 1.29
C THR A 189 -14.72 -17.07 2.18
N ILE A 190 -15.12 -17.10 3.45
CA ILE A 190 -14.93 -15.99 4.38
C ILE A 190 -14.27 -16.51 5.64
N ALA A 191 -13.22 -15.84 6.10
CA ALA A 191 -12.54 -16.22 7.33
C ALA A 191 -12.04 -15.00 8.12
N SER A 192 -11.90 -15.21 9.43
CA SER A 192 -11.07 -14.39 10.31
C SER A 192 -9.92 -15.23 10.84
N MET A 193 -8.74 -14.63 11.01
CA MET A 193 -7.54 -15.36 11.42
C MET A 193 -6.68 -14.59 12.42
N THR A 194 -6.07 -15.35 13.34
CA THR A 194 -4.93 -14.92 14.14
C THR A 194 -3.91 -16.05 14.21
N THR A 195 -2.67 -15.76 13.91
CA THR A 195 -1.60 -16.78 13.87
C THR A 195 -0.93 -16.96 15.22
N SER A 196 -0.86 -15.91 16.02
CA SER A 196 -0.34 -15.97 17.39
C SER A 196 -0.99 -14.89 18.27
N LYS A 197 -1.61 -15.33 19.36
CA LYS A 197 -2.19 -14.43 20.37
C LYS A 197 -1.10 -13.82 21.26
N THR A 198 -0.12 -14.61 21.62
CA THR A 198 0.96 -14.20 22.54
C THR A 198 1.93 -13.22 21.88
N ALA A 199 2.10 -13.32 20.55
CA ALA A 199 2.92 -12.41 19.77
C ALA A 199 2.10 -11.30 19.10
N PHE A 200 0.79 -11.23 19.30
CA PHE A 200 -0.07 -10.25 18.63
C PHE A 200 0.09 -10.28 17.11
N SER A 201 0.03 -11.51 16.52
CA SER A 201 0.22 -11.72 15.09
C SER A 201 -1.09 -12.15 14.43
N TRP A 202 -1.55 -11.34 13.48
CA TRP A 202 -2.75 -11.55 12.65
C TRP A 202 -2.62 -10.81 11.33
N ASN A 203 -3.48 -11.16 10.38
CA ASN A 203 -3.48 -10.49 9.08
C ASN A 203 -3.76 -8.99 9.19
N HIS A 204 -2.87 -8.19 8.64
CA HIS A 204 -2.95 -6.73 8.58
C HIS A 204 -2.82 -6.20 7.15
N SER A 205 -2.62 -7.09 6.16
CA SER A 205 -2.60 -6.69 4.76
C SER A 205 -3.95 -6.14 4.30
N LYS A 206 -3.94 -5.15 3.42
CA LYS A 206 -5.13 -4.58 2.80
C LYS A 206 -4.98 -4.76 1.30
N ILE A 207 -5.70 -5.75 0.77
CA ILE A 207 -5.58 -6.15 -0.64
C ILE A 207 -6.99 -6.38 -1.19
N LEU A 208 -7.30 -5.77 -2.32
CA LEU A 208 -8.39 -6.15 -3.20
C LEU A 208 -7.77 -6.59 -4.52
N LEU A 209 -7.82 -7.88 -4.80
CA LEU A 209 -7.23 -8.48 -6.00
C LEU A 209 -8.33 -9.06 -6.89
N VAL A 210 -8.29 -8.76 -8.17
CA VAL A 210 -9.23 -9.24 -9.17
C VAL A 210 -8.50 -10.02 -10.25
N ASP A 211 -8.90 -11.28 -10.46
CA ASP A 211 -8.39 -12.20 -11.47
C ASP A 211 -6.85 -12.39 -11.47
N GLY A 212 -6.18 -12.04 -10.37
CA GLY A 212 -4.71 -12.02 -10.29
C GLY A 212 -4.06 -10.97 -11.19
N GLN A 213 -4.80 -9.99 -11.73
CA GLN A 213 -4.32 -9.03 -12.72
C GLN A 213 -4.46 -7.57 -12.32
N SER A 214 -5.41 -7.25 -11.45
CA SER A 214 -5.65 -5.89 -10.95
C SER A 214 -5.71 -5.91 -9.44
N VAL A 215 -4.98 -5.02 -8.80
CA VAL A 215 -4.87 -4.94 -7.34
C VAL A 215 -5.03 -3.51 -6.85
N ILE A 216 -5.72 -3.37 -5.71
CA ILE A 216 -5.69 -2.18 -4.84
C ILE A 216 -5.07 -2.63 -3.53
N THR A 217 -4.05 -1.93 -3.05
CA THR A 217 -3.39 -2.23 -1.77
C THR A 217 -2.75 -1.00 -1.16
N GLY A 218 -2.64 -0.99 0.16
CA GLY A 218 -2.02 0.11 0.91
C GLY A 218 -2.37 0.07 2.40
N GLY A 219 -2.70 1.22 2.97
CA GLY A 219 -3.01 1.39 4.39
C GLY A 219 -4.49 1.33 4.73
N ILE A 220 -5.39 1.55 3.77
CA ILE A 220 -6.81 1.80 4.01
C ILE A 220 -7.53 0.54 4.49
N ASN A 221 -8.01 0.57 5.73
CA ASN A 221 -8.98 -0.41 6.21
C ASN A 221 -10.36 -0.10 5.64
N SER A 222 -11.15 -1.15 5.36
CA SER A 222 -12.49 -0.96 4.76
C SER A 222 -13.55 -0.68 5.84
N TRP A 223 -13.34 0.34 6.70
CA TRP A 223 -14.14 0.65 7.88
C TRP A 223 -14.93 1.94 7.71
N LYS A 224 -16.25 1.85 7.80
CA LYS A 224 -17.12 3.01 7.65
C LYS A 224 -16.95 4.05 8.78
N ASP A 225 -16.75 3.61 10.00
CA ASP A 225 -16.73 4.48 11.17
C ASP A 225 -15.47 5.37 11.22
N ASP A 226 -14.34 4.90 10.69
CA ASP A 226 -13.09 5.65 10.69
C ASP A 226 -12.89 6.48 9.41
N TYR A 227 -13.43 6.02 8.27
CA TYR A 227 -13.15 6.64 6.97
C TYR A 227 -14.35 7.32 6.31
N LEU A 228 -15.58 6.87 6.62
CA LEU A 228 -16.79 7.30 5.88
C LEU A 228 -17.79 8.07 6.75
N GLU A 229 -18.25 7.47 7.84
CA GLU A 229 -19.37 7.95 8.64
C GLU A 229 -18.89 8.71 9.89
N THR A 230 -17.95 9.66 9.73
CA THR A 230 -17.36 10.43 10.82
C THR A 230 -17.09 11.87 10.39
N GLY A 231 -17.09 12.83 11.33
CA GLY A 231 -16.69 14.23 11.12
C GLY A 231 -15.18 14.43 11.07
N HIS A 232 -14.40 13.41 11.49
CA HIS A 232 -12.94 13.42 11.60
C HIS A 232 -12.31 12.20 10.92
N PRO A 233 -12.46 12.07 9.58
CA PRO A 233 -11.99 10.89 8.86
C PRO A 233 -10.48 10.74 8.94
N VAL A 234 -10.03 9.49 9.04
CA VAL A 234 -8.61 9.13 9.01
C VAL A 234 -8.05 9.35 7.62
N ALA A 235 -6.91 10.00 7.53
CA ALA A 235 -6.17 10.12 6.28
C ALA A 235 -5.37 8.85 6.02
N ASP A 236 -5.58 8.25 4.85
CA ASP A 236 -4.87 7.03 4.46
C ASP A 236 -4.74 6.94 2.93
N VAL A 237 -3.95 5.97 2.44
CA VAL A 237 -3.63 5.87 1.02
C VAL A 237 -3.43 4.42 0.58
N ASP A 238 -3.99 4.11 -0.59
CA ASP A 238 -3.76 2.88 -1.35
C ASP A 238 -3.23 3.22 -2.75
N LEU A 239 -2.64 2.26 -3.41
CA LEU A 239 -2.35 2.31 -4.84
C LEU A 239 -3.18 1.31 -5.62
N ALA A 240 -3.52 1.65 -6.86
CA ALA A 240 -4.11 0.75 -7.83
C ALA A 240 -3.08 0.38 -8.91
N LEU A 241 -2.90 -0.93 -9.15
CA LEU A 241 -1.89 -1.45 -10.07
C LEU A 241 -2.47 -2.61 -10.89
N LYS A 242 -1.97 -2.75 -12.12
CA LYS A 242 -2.25 -3.88 -13.02
C LYS A 242 -0.96 -4.51 -13.50
N GLY A 243 -1.02 -5.81 -13.77
CA GLY A 243 0.09 -6.55 -14.35
C GLY A 243 0.65 -7.66 -13.45
N PRO A 244 1.88 -8.13 -13.73
CA PRO A 244 2.48 -9.27 -13.02
C PRO A 244 2.56 -9.10 -11.50
N ALA A 245 2.77 -7.88 -11.00
CA ALA A 245 2.82 -7.61 -9.55
C ALA A 245 1.48 -7.90 -8.85
N ALA A 246 0.34 -7.79 -9.54
CA ALA A 246 -0.94 -8.21 -8.99
C ALA A 246 -0.98 -9.74 -8.72
N ALA A 247 -0.40 -10.54 -9.61
CA ALA A 247 -0.28 -11.98 -9.38
C ALA A 247 0.62 -12.31 -8.17
N SER A 248 1.63 -11.48 -7.89
CA SER A 248 2.47 -11.63 -6.68
C SER A 248 1.66 -11.43 -5.41
N ALA A 249 0.73 -10.46 -5.37
CA ALA A 249 -0.22 -10.31 -4.26
C ALA A 249 -1.11 -11.56 -4.09
N GLY A 250 -1.51 -12.19 -5.19
CA GLY A 250 -2.28 -13.45 -5.16
C GLY A 250 -1.49 -14.59 -4.52
N ARG A 251 -0.20 -14.75 -4.84
CA ARG A 251 0.66 -15.77 -4.21
C ARG A 251 0.83 -15.52 -2.71
N TYR A 252 1.02 -14.28 -2.30
CA TYR A 252 1.05 -13.92 -0.89
C TYR A 252 -0.26 -14.29 -0.18
N LEU A 253 -1.41 -13.97 -0.77
CA LEU A 253 -2.72 -14.34 -0.21
C LEU A 253 -2.93 -15.85 -0.14
N ASP A 254 -2.41 -16.61 -1.11
CA ASP A 254 -2.45 -18.07 -1.11
C ASP A 254 -1.69 -18.67 0.09
N GLU A 255 -0.58 -18.05 0.54
CA GLU A 255 0.11 -18.45 1.78
C GLU A 255 -0.78 -18.26 3.02
N LEU A 256 -1.45 -17.11 3.14
CA LEU A 256 -2.37 -16.84 4.24
C LEU A 256 -3.57 -17.80 4.22
N TRP A 257 -4.15 -18.02 3.06
CA TRP A 257 -5.29 -18.93 2.90
C TRP A 257 -4.92 -20.40 3.10
N SER A 258 -3.72 -20.82 2.66
CA SER A 258 -3.21 -22.16 2.92
C SER A 258 -3.15 -22.44 4.43
N TRP A 259 -2.57 -21.51 5.19
CA TRP A 259 -2.54 -21.62 6.65
C TRP A 259 -3.96 -21.59 7.26
N THR A 260 -4.81 -20.68 6.79
CA THR A 260 -6.20 -20.55 7.26
C THR A 260 -6.98 -21.84 7.05
N CYS A 261 -6.92 -22.43 5.86
CA CYS A 261 -7.62 -23.68 5.53
C CYS A 261 -7.11 -24.86 6.37
N GLN A 262 -5.81 -24.95 6.63
CA GLN A 262 -5.22 -25.98 7.49
C GLN A 262 -5.67 -25.84 8.96
N ASN A 263 -5.94 -24.62 9.42
CA ASN A 263 -6.28 -24.32 10.81
C ASN A 263 -7.79 -24.05 11.03
N LYS A 264 -8.66 -24.23 10.05
CA LYS A 264 -10.10 -23.90 10.14
C LYS A 264 -10.86 -24.65 11.23
N SER A 265 -10.36 -25.77 11.73
CA SER A 265 -10.91 -26.50 12.88
C SER A 265 -10.46 -25.95 14.23
N ASN A 266 -9.44 -25.09 14.25
CA ASN A 266 -8.95 -24.43 15.47
C ASN A 266 -9.71 -23.12 15.68
N ILE A 267 -10.84 -23.16 16.35
CA ILE A 267 -11.72 -22.01 16.60
C ILE A 267 -11.05 -20.90 17.43
N SER A 268 -9.91 -21.16 18.05
CA SER A 268 -9.14 -20.14 18.76
C SER A 268 -8.28 -19.30 17.83
N SER A 269 -8.05 -19.76 16.60
CA SER A 269 -7.18 -19.12 15.61
C SER A 269 -7.92 -18.74 14.34
N VAL A 270 -8.93 -19.51 13.93
CA VAL A 270 -9.67 -19.30 12.69
C VAL A 270 -11.15 -19.49 12.92
N TRP A 271 -11.95 -18.54 12.44
CA TRP A 271 -13.36 -18.72 12.17
C TRP A 271 -13.58 -18.71 10.66
N PHE A 272 -14.43 -19.62 10.18
CA PHE A 272 -14.61 -19.87 8.76
C PHE A 272 -16.08 -20.07 8.41
N ALA A 273 -16.50 -19.56 7.26
CA ALA A 273 -17.79 -19.82 6.64
C ALA A 273 -17.66 -19.81 5.11
N SER A 274 -18.55 -20.53 4.43
CA SER A 274 -18.66 -20.51 2.98
C SER A 274 -20.11 -20.52 2.52
N SER A 275 -20.36 -20.07 1.28
CA SER A 275 -21.63 -20.28 0.58
C SER A 275 -21.61 -21.61 -0.19
N HIS A 276 -22.79 -22.13 -0.52
CA HIS A 276 -22.97 -23.34 -1.36
C HIS A 276 -22.14 -24.56 -0.90
N ASN A 277 -21.81 -24.65 0.40
CA ASN A 277 -20.89 -25.67 0.95
C ASN A 277 -19.52 -25.69 0.25
N ALA A 278 -19.07 -24.55 -0.28
CA ALA A 278 -17.76 -24.43 -0.92
C ALA A 278 -16.64 -24.87 0.04
N ALA A 279 -15.70 -25.64 -0.47
CA ALA A 279 -14.51 -26.01 0.29
C ALA A 279 -13.66 -24.76 0.58
N CYS A 280 -12.88 -24.81 1.66
CA CYS A 280 -11.87 -23.77 1.88
C CYS A 280 -10.87 -23.77 0.71
N THR A 281 -10.65 -22.61 0.12
CA THR A 281 -9.86 -22.44 -1.10
C THR A 281 -8.46 -21.93 -0.74
N PRO A 282 -7.46 -22.82 -0.58
CA PRO A 282 -6.11 -22.40 -0.17
C PRO A 282 -5.37 -21.66 -1.27
N SER A 283 -5.71 -21.90 -2.53
CA SER A 283 -5.12 -21.23 -3.68
C SER A 283 -6.21 -20.91 -4.70
N MET A 284 -6.17 -19.70 -5.25
CA MET A 284 -7.15 -19.27 -6.25
C MET A 284 -6.97 -20.00 -7.58
N PRO A 285 -8.07 -20.28 -8.29
CA PRO A 285 -8.01 -20.82 -9.66
C PRO A 285 -7.17 -19.92 -10.58
N LYS A 286 -6.28 -20.54 -11.36
CA LYS A 286 -5.45 -19.86 -12.37
C LYS A 286 -6.00 -20.13 -13.76
N ALA A 287 -7.24 -19.74 -14.02
CA ALA A 287 -7.76 -19.89 -15.38
C ALA A 287 -7.31 -18.72 -16.28
N PRO A 288 -7.22 -18.93 -17.59
CA PRO A 288 -6.86 -17.85 -18.50
C PRO A 288 -7.93 -16.74 -18.48
N VAL A 289 -7.53 -15.55 -18.12
CA VAL A 289 -8.31 -14.33 -18.30
C VAL A 289 -7.60 -13.46 -19.35
N ALA A 290 -8.33 -12.54 -19.96
CA ALA A 290 -7.74 -11.63 -20.93
C ALA A 290 -6.54 -10.90 -20.31
N ALA A 291 -5.38 -11.00 -20.96
CA ALA A 291 -4.17 -10.38 -20.45
C ALA A 291 -4.30 -8.86 -20.40
N VAL A 292 -3.85 -8.26 -19.30
CA VAL A 292 -3.72 -6.81 -19.18
C VAL A 292 -2.59 -6.33 -20.09
N PRO A 293 -2.72 -5.20 -20.81
CA PRO A 293 -1.63 -4.62 -21.56
C PRO A 293 -0.39 -4.42 -20.67
N ARG A 294 0.77 -4.75 -21.18
CA ARG A 294 2.03 -4.56 -20.45
C ARG A 294 2.37 -3.08 -20.36
N GLY A 295 2.72 -2.65 -19.16
CA GLY A 295 3.28 -1.33 -18.87
C GLY A 295 4.80 -1.36 -18.75
N ASP A 296 5.35 -0.31 -18.21
CA ASP A 296 6.78 -0.07 -18.06
C ASP A 296 7.25 0.10 -16.60
N VAL A 297 6.34 -0.05 -15.64
CA VAL A 297 6.65 0.18 -14.23
C VAL A 297 7.28 -1.06 -13.60
N PRO A 298 8.57 -1.01 -13.20
CA PRO A 298 9.21 -2.05 -12.41
C PRO A 298 8.77 -1.96 -10.95
N VAL A 299 8.52 -3.11 -10.34
CA VAL A 299 7.97 -3.22 -8.99
C VAL A 299 8.59 -4.41 -8.26
N ILE A 300 8.85 -4.26 -6.97
CA ILE A 300 9.00 -5.40 -6.05
C ILE A 300 7.74 -5.48 -5.21
N ALA A 301 7.02 -6.60 -5.33
CA ALA A 301 6.01 -7.01 -4.38
C ALA A 301 6.71 -7.61 -3.16
N VAL A 302 6.33 -7.20 -1.96
CA VAL A 302 6.94 -7.72 -0.74
C VAL A 302 5.94 -7.76 0.40
N GLY A 303 5.91 -8.89 1.10
CA GLY A 303 5.10 -9.09 2.28
C GLY A 303 5.89 -9.66 3.44
N GLY A 304 5.22 -9.74 4.58
CA GLY A 304 5.67 -10.41 5.78
C GLY A 304 4.62 -11.40 6.27
N LEU A 305 5.06 -12.50 6.83
CA LEU A 305 4.18 -13.55 7.36
C LEU A 305 3.96 -13.46 8.88
N GLY A 306 4.52 -12.44 9.52
CA GLY A 306 4.43 -12.30 10.98
C GLY A 306 5.03 -13.51 11.71
N VAL A 307 4.29 -14.05 12.67
CA VAL A 307 4.65 -15.24 13.44
C VAL A 307 3.58 -16.31 13.33
N GLY A 308 3.98 -17.57 13.08
CA GLY A 308 3.12 -18.75 13.20
C GLY A 308 2.56 -19.32 11.89
N ILE A 309 2.88 -18.73 10.72
CA ILE A 309 2.45 -19.28 9.42
C ILE A 309 3.36 -20.40 8.95
N LEU A 310 4.66 -20.18 8.91
CA LEU A 310 5.62 -21.20 8.49
C LEU A 310 6.06 -22.05 9.70
N ARG A 311 5.52 -23.27 9.81
CA ARG A 311 5.75 -24.14 10.99
C ARG A 311 7.14 -24.77 11.06
N ASN A 312 7.78 -25.01 9.92
CA ASN A 312 9.07 -25.68 9.80
C ASN A 312 10.25 -24.70 9.65
N ASP A 313 9.98 -23.40 9.64
CA ASP A 313 10.99 -22.37 9.57
C ASP A 313 11.49 -22.06 11.00
N PRO A 314 12.78 -21.87 11.23
CA PRO A 314 13.30 -21.43 12.53
C PRO A 314 12.55 -20.21 13.07
N ALA A 315 12.20 -19.25 12.20
CA ALA A 315 11.42 -18.08 12.57
C ALA A 315 9.98 -18.41 13.00
N SER A 316 9.39 -19.53 12.58
CA SER A 316 8.05 -19.93 13.04
C SER A 316 8.04 -20.32 14.53
N ALA A 317 9.18 -20.70 15.07
CA ALA A 317 9.40 -20.92 16.50
C ALA A 317 9.85 -19.65 17.23
N PHE A 318 10.19 -18.60 16.48
CA PHE A 318 10.63 -17.33 17.02
C PHE A 318 9.53 -16.70 17.86
N ARG A 319 9.92 -16.31 19.06
CA ARG A 319 9.08 -15.50 19.93
C ARG A 319 9.70 -14.12 20.00
N PRO A 320 8.96 -13.08 19.59
CA PRO A 320 9.48 -11.72 19.64
C PRO A 320 10.10 -11.44 21.01
N HIS A 321 11.26 -10.85 20.99
CA HIS A 321 11.99 -10.50 22.21
C HIS A 321 11.27 -9.35 22.90
N LEU A 322 10.30 -9.66 23.75
CA LEU A 322 9.68 -8.65 24.60
C LEU A 322 10.61 -8.42 25.81
N PRO A 323 10.94 -7.16 26.10
CA PRO A 323 11.82 -6.85 27.22
C PRO A 323 11.28 -7.42 28.55
N ALA A 324 12.12 -8.16 29.26
CA ALA A 324 11.72 -8.80 30.52
C ALA A 324 11.63 -7.82 31.70
N ALA A 325 12.45 -6.77 31.70
CA ALA A 325 12.53 -5.81 32.80
C ALA A 325 11.71 -4.53 32.51
N PRO A 326 11.06 -3.92 33.51
CA PRO A 326 10.30 -2.70 33.33
C PRO A 326 11.08 -1.55 32.68
N ASP A 327 12.31 -1.35 33.08
CA ASP A 327 13.15 -0.25 32.62
C ASP A 327 13.69 -0.47 31.19
N THR A 328 13.73 -1.72 30.74
CA THR A 328 14.15 -2.10 29.40
C THR A 328 12.98 -2.36 28.46
N LYS A 329 11.77 -2.50 28.99
CA LYS A 329 10.56 -2.84 28.21
C LYS A 329 10.28 -1.91 27.05
N CYS A 330 10.73 -0.68 27.15
CA CYS A 330 10.46 0.37 26.15
C CYS A 330 11.70 0.84 25.41
N VAL A 331 12.84 0.22 25.66
CA VAL A 331 14.13 0.56 25.06
C VAL A 331 14.50 -0.40 23.93
N VAL A 332 14.09 -1.67 24.06
CA VAL A 332 14.54 -2.71 23.14
C VAL A 332 13.65 -2.78 21.92
N GLY A 333 14.26 -2.63 20.76
CA GLY A 333 13.70 -2.99 19.48
C GLY A 333 14.05 -4.43 19.08
N LEU A 334 13.73 -4.79 17.86
CA LEU A 334 14.12 -6.04 17.21
C LEU A 334 15.59 -5.91 16.74
N HIS A 335 16.57 -6.08 17.61
CA HIS A 335 17.95 -5.77 17.19
C HIS A 335 19.04 -6.46 17.99
N ASP A 336 18.76 -7.58 18.62
CA ASP A 336 19.74 -8.20 19.50
C ASP A 336 20.85 -8.98 18.76
N ASN A 337 20.99 -8.78 17.44
CA ASN A 337 21.99 -9.43 16.58
C ASN A 337 22.08 -10.95 16.74
N THR A 338 21.00 -11.57 17.18
CA THR A 338 20.90 -13.01 17.36
C THR A 338 20.42 -13.70 16.08
N ASN A 339 20.50 -15.01 16.06
CA ASN A 339 19.89 -15.80 14.99
C ASN A 339 18.38 -15.56 14.90
N ALA A 340 17.72 -15.20 16.00
CA ALA A 340 16.29 -14.93 16.04
C ALA A 340 15.88 -13.75 15.17
N ASP A 341 16.65 -12.64 15.17
CA ASP A 341 16.37 -11.50 14.27
C ASP A 341 16.53 -11.88 12.81
N ARG A 342 17.57 -12.63 12.48
CA ARG A 342 17.79 -13.11 11.11
C ARG A 342 16.69 -14.07 10.66
N ASP A 343 16.28 -14.99 11.53
CA ASP A 343 15.21 -15.94 11.23
C ASP A 343 13.85 -15.22 11.06
N TYR A 344 13.62 -14.15 11.82
CA TYR A 344 12.46 -13.29 11.67
C TYR A 344 12.46 -12.57 10.31
N ASP A 345 13.58 -11.97 9.91
CA ASP A 345 13.70 -11.27 8.62
C ASP A 345 13.51 -12.23 7.43
N THR A 346 13.84 -13.52 7.58
CA THR A 346 13.63 -14.53 6.54
C THR A 346 12.15 -14.65 6.14
N VAL A 347 11.22 -14.58 7.09
CA VAL A 347 9.77 -14.69 6.83
C VAL A 347 9.06 -13.35 6.81
N ASN A 348 9.77 -12.26 7.13
CA ASN A 348 9.30 -10.89 7.09
C ASN A 348 10.26 -10.00 6.28
N PRO A 349 10.54 -10.33 5.01
CA PRO A 349 11.53 -9.62 4.19
C PRO A 349 11.17 -8.17 3.91
N GLU A 350 9.93 -7.76 4.10
CA GLU A 350 9.50 -6.36 3.95
C GLU A 350 10.21 -5.42 4.93
N GLU A 351 10.58 -5.89 6.14
CA GLU A 351 11.38 -5.13 7.10
C GLU A 351 12.73 -4.73 6.49
N SER A 352 13.42 -5.72 5.88
CA SER A 352 14.68 -5.48 5.19
C SER A 352 14.52 -4.65 3.93
N ALA A 353 13.43 -4.84 3.18
CA ALA A 353 13.14 -4.04 1.98
C ALA A 353 13.00 -2.55 2.33
N LEU A 354 12.25 -2.21 3.36
CA LEU A 354 12.05 -0.82 3.81
C LEU A 354 13.35 -0.17 4.29
N ARG A 355 14.13 -0.87 5.13
CA ARG A 355 15.43 -0.38 5.61
C ARG A 355 16.42 -0.19 4.46
N THR A 356 16.43 -1.11 3.51
CA THR A 356 17.30 -1.02 2.34
C THR A 356 16.88 0.14 1.45
N LEU A 357 15.58 0.32 1.19
CA LEU A 357 15.08 1.46 0.42
C LEU A 357 15.55 2.79 1.06
N ILE A 358 15.39 2.97 2.36
CA ILE A 358 15.93 4.14 3.10
C ILE A 358 17.42 4.29 2.86
N SER A 359 18.18 3.18 2.92
CA SER A 359 19.64 3.18 2.79
C SER A 359 20.11 3.53 1.38
N THR A 360 19.26 3.40 0.35
CA THR A 360 19.62 3.77 -1.04
C THR A 360 19.56 5.27 -1.31
N ALA A 361 18.87 6.04 -0.47
CA ALA A 361 18.68 7.48 -0.68
C ALA A 361 20.01 8.24 -0.77
N THR A 362 20.08 9.18 -1.69
CA THR A 362 21.26 10.04 -1.92
C THR A 362 20.98 11.52 -1.70
N ARG A 363 19.73 11.96 -1.83
CA ARG A 363 19.30 13.36 -1.74
C ARG A 363 18.31 13.59 -0.63
N HIS A 364 17.20 12.84 -0.61
CA HIS A 364 16.16 13.00 0.40
C HIS A 364 15.37 11.72 0.66
N ILE A 365 14.82 11.65 1.86
CA ILE A 365 13.91 10.59 2.33
C ILE A 365 12.65 11.26 2.85
N GLU A 366 11.49 10.79 2.39
CA GLU A 366 10.19 11.21 2.93
C GLU A 366 9.48 10.00 3.56
N ILE A 367 9.15 10.11 4.83
CA ILE A 367 8.44 9.10 5.62
C ILE A 367 7.10 9.67 6.02
N SER A 368 6.02 9.07 5.52
CA SER A 368 4.66 9.33 5.95
C SER A 368 4.09 8.04 6.53
N GLN A 369 4.02 7.98 7.86
CA GLN A 369 3.68 6.77 8.61
C GLN A 369 2.66 7.09 9.70
N GLN A 370 1.85 6.09 10.06
CA GLN A 370 1.05 6.21 11.29
C GLN A 370 1.96 6.61 12.44
N ASP A 371 3.04 5.85 12.65
CA ASP A 371 4.12 6.14 13.58
C ASP A 371 5.40 5.40 13.20
N VAL A 372 6.54 5.82 13.78
CA VAL A 372 7.83 5.12 13.72
C VAL A 372 8.10 4.36 15.01
N ASN A 373 7.48 4.78 16.10
CA ASN A 373 7.57 4.13 17.42
C ASN A 373 6.21 3.55 17.82
N ALA A 374 6.23 2.45 18.59
CA ALA A 374 5.06 1.80 19.13
C ALA A 374 4.79 2.18 20.59
N THR A 375 3.57 1.98 21.05
CA THR A 375 3.23 1.99 22.47
C THR A 375 3.92 0.80 23.17
N CYS A 376 4.76 1.07 24.14
CA CYS A 376 5.47 0.07 24.88
C CYS A 376 5.10 0.13 26.38
N PRO A 377 4.72 -0.98 27.01
CA PRO A 377 4.36 -2.28 26.45
C PRO A 377 3.02 -2.25 25.70
N PRO A 378 2.53 -3.22 24.91
CA PRO A 378 3.07 -4.59 24.80
C PRO A 378 4.11 -4.78 23.68
N LEU A 379 4.25 -3.84 22.75
CA LEU A 379 5.23 -3.93 21.66
C LEU A 379 6.58 -3.34 22.09
N PRO A 380 7.70 -3.73 21.47
CA PRO A 380 8.93 -2.96 21.54
C PRO A 380 8.68 -1.53 21.06
N ARG A 381 9.36 -0.53 21.65
CA ARG A 381 9.10 0.86 21.31
C ARG A 381 9.43 1.19 19.86
N TYR A 382 10.53 0.64 19.34
CA TYR A 382 11.02 0.91 17.98
C TYR A 382 11.86 -0.26 17.44
N ASP A 383 11.99 -0.33 16.12
CA ASP A 383 13.02 -1.09 15.45
C ASP A 383 14.25 -0.20 15.30
N ILE A 384 15.31 -0.47 16.07
CA ILE A 384 16.54 0.32 16.06
C ILE A 384 17.20 0.31 14.68
N ARG A 385 17.01 -0.74 13.88
CA ARG A 385 17.59 -0.88 12.54
C ARG A 385 17.02 0.14 11.55
N VAL A 386 15.78 0.63 11.75
CA VAL A 386 15.22 1.77 10.99
C VAL A 386 16.01 3.04 11.29
N TYR A 387 16.33 3.27 12.56
CA TYR A 387 17.14 4.42 12.97
C TYR A 387 18.60 4.28 12.51
N ASP A 388 19.12 3.05 12.47
CA ASP A 388 20.45 2.73 11.93
C ASP A 388 20.53 2.93 10.41
N ALA A 389 19.42 2.81 9.69
CA ALA A 389 19.34 3.17 8.28
C ALA A 389 19.26 4.70 8.08
N LEU A 390 18.57 5.42 8.95
CA LEU A 390 18.37 6.88 8.85
C LEU A 390 19.58 7.69 9.31
N ALA A 391 20.22 7.33 10.42
CA ALA A 391 21.30 8.14 11.00
C ALA A 391 22.50 8.34 10.07
N PRO A 392 23.03 7.32 9.35
CA PRO A 392 24.09 7.53 8.36
C PRO A 392 23.69 8.45 7.21
N LYS A 393 22.41 8.41 6.80
CA LYS A 393 21.91 9.29 5.72
C LYS A 393 21.88 10.76 6.17
N LEU A 394 21.37 11.02 7.38
CA LEU A 394 21.44 12.35 7.97
C LEU A 394 22.88 12.85 8.10
N ALA A 395 23.79 12.00 8.59
CA ALA A 395 25.22 12.33 8.73
C ALA A 395 25.89 12.60 7.37
N ALA A 396 25.44 11.94 6.31
CA ALA A 396 25.88 12.17 4.94
C ALA A 396 25.25 13.41 4.26
N GLY A 397 24.35 14.13 4.94
CA GLY A 397 23.71 15.34 4.42
C GLY A 397 22.40 15.09 3.64
N VAL A 398 21.90 13.87 3.61
CA VAL A 398 20.60 13.55 3.03
C VAL A 398 19.50 14.22 3.84
N LYS A 399 18.56 14.88 3.16
CA LYS A 399 17.41 15.52 3.81
C LYS A 399 16.38 14.46 4.19
N VAL A 400 15.93 14.47 5.44
CA VAL A 400 14.94 13.53 5.94
C VAL A 400 13.72 14.26 6.43
N ARG A 401 12.54 13.90 5.91
CA ARG A 401 11.26 14.41 6.38
C ARG A 401 10.45 13.26 6.94
N ILE A 402 9.93 13.44 8.15
CA ILE A 402 9.08 12.46 8.83
C ILE A 402 7.80 13.17 9.26
N VAL A 403 6.65 12.64 8.82
CA VAL A 403 5.33 13.07 9.29
C VAL A 403 4.60 11.87 9.87
N VAL A 404 4.17 11.97 11.12
CA VAL A 404 3.45 10.93 11.84
C VAL A 404 2.07 11.43 12.29
N SER A 405 1.20 10.53 12.73
CA SER A 405 -0.12 10.89 13.26
C SER A 405 0.01 11.84 14.47
N ASP A 406 -1.02 12.65 14.71
CA ASP A 406 -0.99 13.59 15.84
C ASP A 406 -1.02 12.81 17.17
N PRO A 407 -0.06 13.03 18.08
CA PRO A 407 -0.07 12.40 19.40
C PRO A 407 -1.33 12.66 20.24
N ALA A 408 -2.07 13.72 19.95
CA ALA A 408 -3.37 13.96 20.58
C ALA A 408 -4.43 12.92 20.17
N ASN A 409 -4.24 12.22 19.04
CA ASN A 409 -5.07 11.08 18.60
C ASN A 409 -4.52 9.75 19.13
N ARG A 410 -3.96 9.75 20.32
CA ARG A 410 -3.32 8.58 20.90
C ARG A 410 -4.33 7.53 21.32
N GLY A 411 -4.03 6.26 21.00
CA GLY A 411 -4.78 5.11 21.47
C GLY A 411 -3.88 3.92 21.76
N ALA A 412 -4.32 3.02 22.64
CA ALA A 412 -3.64 1.73 22.81
C ALA A 412 -3.78 0.90 21.53
N VAL A 413 -2.84 -0.03 21.30
CA VAL A 413 -2.90 -0.97 20.18
C VAL A 413 -4.28 -1.65 20.15
N GLY A 414 -5.01 -1.51 19.06
CA GLY A 414 -6.34 -2.07 18.86
C GLY A 414 -7.51 -1.27 19.49
N SER A 415 -7.28 -0.06 20.00
CA SER A 415 -8.32 0.78 20.64
C SER A 415 -8.93 1.86 19.74
N GLY A 416 -8.59 1.90 18.47
CA GLY A 416 -9.07 2.94 17.52
C GLY A 416 -8.27 4.24 17.54
N GLY A 417 -7.24 4.37 18.37
CA GLY A 417 -6.30 5.49 18.29
C GLY A 417 -5.28 5.31 17.18
N TYR A 418 -4.88 6.41 16.54
CA TYR A 418 -3.99 6.42 15.37
C TYR A 418 -2.60 6.97 15.67
N SER A 419 -2.28 7.30 16.91
CA SER A 419 -0.91 7.58 17.35
C SER A 419 -0.48 6.66 18.48
N GLN A 420 0.76 6.21 18.40
CA GLN A 420 1.40 5.31 19.35
C GLN A 420 2.37 6.04 20.29
N ILE A 421 2.75 7.28 19.94
CA ILE A 421 3.69 8.11 20.68
C ILE A 421 2.99 9.15 21.56
N THR A 422 3.71 9.69 22.53
CA THR A 422 3.23 10.80 23.38
C THR A 422 3.72 12.16 22.89
N SER A 423 4.84 12.17 22.16
CA SER A 423 5.40 13.38 21.58
C SER A 423 6.42 13.05 20.47
N LEU A 424 6.69 14.00 19.59
CA LEU A 424 7.73 13.88 18.57
C LEU A 424 9.15 13.72 19.17
N ALA A 425 9.34 14.10 20.42
CA ALA A 425 10.61 13.93 21.12
C ALA A 425 11.05 12.47 21.20
N GLU A 426 10.11 11.51 21.28
CA GLU A 426 10.43 10.08 21.29
C GLU A 426 11.18 9.66 20.02
N ILE A 427 10.85 10.24 18.86
CA ILE A 427 11.52 9.97 17.59
C ILE A 427 12.84 10.74 17.51
N SER A 428 12.82 12.06 17.79
CA SER A 428 14.01 12.91 17.67
C SER A 428 15.11 12.51 18.64
N ASP A 429 14.78 12.10 19.87
CA ASP A 429 15.75 11.67 20.86
C ASP A 429 16.40 10.33 20.47
N THR A 430 15.63 9.40 19.91
CA THR A 430 16.18 8.15 19.39
C THR A 430 17.14 8.41 18.23
N LEU A 431 16.77 9.26 17.26
CA LEU A 431 17.64 9.68 16.16
C LEU A 431 18.93 10.35 16.68
N ARG A 432 18.80 11.28 17.64
CA ARG A 432 19.93 11.97 18.23
C ARG A 432 20.89 10.99 18.91
N ASN A 433 20.36 10.01 19.65
CA ASN A 433 21.17 8.99 20.29
C ASN A 433 21.93 8.15 19.26
N ARG A 434 21.29 7.73 18.15
CA ARG A 434 21.97 6.98 17.07
C ARG A 434 23.02 7.82 16.35
N LEU A 435 22.73 9.08 16.06
CA LEU A 435 23.68 10.03 15.49
C LEU A 435 24.86 10.27 16.44
N THR A 436 24.61 10.39 17.74
CA THR A 436 25.69 10.55 18.74
C THR A 436 26.62 9.33 18.76
N LEU A 437 26.07 8.11 18.69
CA LEU A 437 26.89 6.91 18.58
C LEU A 437 27.71 6.87 17.29
N LEU A 438 27.15 7.36 16.19
CA LEU A 438 27.83 7.38 14.90
C LEU A 438 28.91 8.47 14.83
N THR A 439 28.65 9.66 15.37
CA THR A 439 29.55 10.82 15.27
C THR A 439 30.51 10.95 16.46
N GLY A 440 30.25 10.25 17.56
CA GLY A 440 31.02 10.38 18.81
C GLY A 440 30.72 11.65 19.60
N ASP A 441 29.85 12.56 19.12
CA ASP A 441 29.58 13.85 19.74
C ASP A 441 28.10 14.25 19.64
N ARG A 442 27.50 14.59 20.80
CA ARG A 442 26.08 14.97 20.91
C ARG A 442 25.79 16.32 20.25
N GLY A 443 26.73 17.25 20.27
CA GLY A 443 26.60 18.57 19.62
C GLY A 443 26.56 18.41 18.10
N THR A 444 27.45 17.62 17.54
CA THR A 444 27.48 17.26 16.11
C THR A 444 26.18 16.56 15.69
N ALA A 445 25.72 15.59 16.49
CA ALA A 445 24.46 14.90 16.24
C ALA A 445 23.27 15.88 16.17
N ARG A 446 23.17 16.80 17.14
CA ARG A 446 22.14 17.84 17.14
C ARG A 446 22.25 18.76 15.92
N ASN A 447 23.45 19.25 15.59
CA ASN A 447 23.67 20.12 14.42
C ASN A 447 23.28 19.43 13.11
N THR A 448 23.57 18.14 12.98
CA THR A 448 23.15 17.30 11.83
C THR A 448 21.63 17.28 11.70
N MET A 449 20.90 17.06 12.81
CA MET A 449 19.44 17.11 12.80
C MET A 449 18.93 18.52 12.43
N CYS A 450 19.49 19.57 13.02
CA CYS A 450 19.13 20.96 12.70
C CYS A 450 19.34 21.34 11.23
N SER A 451 20.23 20.64 10.54
CA SER A 451 20.58 20.93 9.15
C SER A 451 19.85 20.05 8.12
N HIS A 452 19.35 18.88 8.54
CA HIS A 452 18.90 17.88 7.58
C HIS A 452 17.56 17.18 7.94
N LEU A 453 16.99 17.42 9.15
CA LEU A 453 15.76 16.79 9.59
C LEU A 453 14.57 17.76 9.54
N GLN A 454 13.43 17.24 9.10
CA GLN A 454 12.08 17.81 9.29
C GLN A 454 11.23 16.74 9.98
N LEU A 455 10.60 17.10 11.11
CA LEU A 455 9.78 16.20 11.91
C LEU A 455 8.52 16.90 12.39
N ALA A 456 7.36 16.45 11.96
CA ALA A 456 6.06 17.08 12.23
C ALA A 456 4.95 16.06 12.52
N THR A 457 3.86 16.53 13.09
CA THR A 457 2.60 15.79 13.18
C THR A 457 1.71 16.11 11.99
N PHE A 458 0.90 15.16 11.59
CA PHE A 458 0.01 15.27 10.44
C PHE A 458 -1.07 16.34 10.65
N ARG A 459 -1.30 17.13 9.61
CA ARG A 459 -2.49 17.96 9.40
C ARG A 459 -2.92 17.91 7.95
N SER A 460 -4.23 17.96 7.71
CA SER A 460 -4.80 18.05 6.36
C SER A 460 -5.26 19.46 5.99
N SER A 461 -5.24 20.41 6.95
CA SER A 461 -5.58 21.81 6.71
C SER A 461 -4.80 22.75 7.64
N SER A 462 -4.98 24.06 7.47
CA SER A 462 -4.41 25.09 8.34
C SER A 462 -5.05 25.14 9.74
N ALA A 463 -6.24 24.56 9.93
CA ALA A 463 -6.87 24.45 11.23
C ALA A 463 -6.10 23.48 12.14
N PRO A 464 -6.08 23.70 13.47
CA PRO A 464 -5.36 22.83 14.40
C PRO A 464 -6.02 21.46 14.56
N THR A 465 -7.32 21.34 14.28
CA THR A 465 -8.15 20.13 14.42
C THR A 465 -9.15 20.05 13.27
N TRP A 466 -9.82 18.93 13.14
CA TRP A 466 -11.05 18.86 12.37
C TRP A 466 -12.08 19.87 12.89
N ALA A 467 -13.09 20.20 12.08
CA ALA A 467 -14.12 21.18 12.46
C ALA A 467 -14.95 20.78 13.69
N ASP A 468 -15.01 19.49 14.00
CA ASP A 468 -15.67 18.95 15.21
C ASP A 468 -14.75 18.93 16.44
N GLY A 469 -13.53 19.44 16.34
CA GLY A 469 -12.55 19.54 17.43
C GLY A 469 -11.67 18.31 17.63
N HIS A 470 -11.84 17.24 16.85
CA HIS A 470 -10.97 16.06 16.94
C HIS A 470 -9.61 16.33 16.32
N PRO A 471 -8.51 15.78 16.90
CA PRO A 471 -7.18 15.86 16.33
C PRO A 471 -7.11 15.09 15.00
N TYR A 472 -6.21 15.52 14.12
CA TYR A 472 -5.97 14.81 12.86
C TYR A 472 -5.33 13.45 13.10
N ALA A 473 -5.79 12.47 12.34
CA ALA A 473 -5.24 11.13 12.31
C ALA A 473 -4.76 10.78 10.90
N GLN A 474 -3.57 10.20 10.80
CA GLN A 474 -3.13 9.55 9.56
C GLN A 474 -2.77 8.09 9.82
N HIS A 475 -2.96 7.28 8.77
CA HIS A 475 -2.66 5.86 8.79
C HIS A 475 -1.84 5.44 7.57
N HIS A 476 -1.11 6.39 6.99
CA HIS A 476 -0.23 6.13 5.83
C HIS A 476 0.89 5.15 6.19
N LYS A 477 1.37 4.40 5.20
CA LYS A 477 2.57 3.57 5.26
C LYS A 477 3.36 3.80 3.97
N VAL A 478 4.01 4.95 3.91
CA VAL A 478 4.79 5.42 2.76
C VAL A 478 6.21 5.74 3.19
N VAL A 479 7.16 5.25 2.41
CA VAL A 479 8.57 5.64 2.44
C VAL A 479 8.97 5.97 1.01
N ALA A 480 9.40 7.20 0.75
CA ALA A 480 9.84 7.64 -0.58
C ALA A 480 11.27 8.14 -0.54
N VAL A 481 12.02 7.93 -1.61
CA VAL A 481 13.43 8.31 -1.74
C VAL A 481 13.68 9.00 -3.07
N ASP A 482 14.36 10.13 -3.01
CA ASP A 482 14.99 10.84 -4.14
C ASP A 482 14.03 11.28 -5.28
N ASP A 483 12.71 11.26 -5.08
CA ASP A 483 11.68 11.37 -6.13
C ASP A 483 11.81 10.31 -7.23
N GLU A 484 12.38 9.17 -6.91
CA GLU A 484 12.67 8.09 -7.85
C GLU A 484 11.96 6.79 -7.49
N ALA A 485 11.94 6.44 -6.19
CA ALA A 485 11.31 5.21 -5.72
C ALA A 485 10.52 5.43 -4.43
N PHE A 486 9.53 4.57 -4.20
CA PHE A 486 8.76 4.58 -2.97
C PHE A 486 8.23 3.19 -2.60
N TYR A 487 8.03 2.97 -1.32
CA TYR A 487 7.17 1.91 -0.78
C TYR A 487 5.79 2.48 -0.46
N LEU A 488 4.77 1.72 -0.80
CA LEU A 488 3.40 1.94 -0.35
C LEU A 488 2.75 0.58 -0.07
N GLY A 489 2.21 0.41 1.14
CA GLY A 489 1.64 -0.85 1.59
C GLY A 489 1.00 -0.75 2.97
N SER A 490 0.92 -1.87 3.68
CA SER A 490 0.30 -1.93 5.00
C SER A 490 1.31 -1.91 6.15
N LYS A 491 2.63 -2.00 5.87
CA LYS A 491 3.65 -2.13 6.91
C LYS A 491 3.95 -0.82 7.62
N ASN A 492 3.70 -0.78 8.91
CA ASN A 492 4.15 0.28 9.80
C ASN A 492 5.66 0.16 10.06
N LEU A 493 6.34 1.31 10.25
CA LEU A 493 7.75 1.31 10.65
C LEU A 493 7.95 1.00 12.14
N TYR A 494 6.92 1.16 12.97
CA TYR A 494 7.00 0.66 14.34
C TYR A 494 6.93 -0.87 14.37
N PRO A 495 7.56 -1.53 15.35
CA PRO A 495 7.58 -2.99 15.44
C PRO A 495 6.18 -3.57 15.61
N ALA A 496 5.80 -4.47 14.71
CA ALA A 496 4.59 -5.27 14.82
C ALA A 496 4.76 -6.56 14.02
N TRP A 497 4.35 -7.68 14.58
CA TRP A 497 4.53 -9.01 13.98
C TRP A 497 3.27 -9.43 13.21
N LEU A 498 2.81 -8.55 12.34
CA LEU A 498 1.58 -8.72 11.56
C LEU A 498 1.91 -9.31 10.18
N GLN A 499 0.89 -9.87 9.55
CA GLN A 499 0.99 -10.21 8.13
C GLN A 499 0.70 -8.94 7.32
N ASP A 500 1.74 -8.41 6.70
CA ASP A 500 1.71 -7.16 5.94
C ASP A 500 2.07 -7.40 4.47
N PHE A 501 1.68 -6.46 3.60
CA PHE A 501 1.99 -6.52 2.17
C PHE A 501 2.05 -5.12 1.56
N GLY A 502 2.94 -4.93 0.60
CA GLY A 502 3.06 -3.69 -0.16
C GLY A 502 3.95 -3.84 -1.39
N TYR A 503 4.19 -2.70 -2.01
CA TYR A 503 5.01 -2.60 -3.20
C TYR A 503 6.12 -1.56 -3.03
N VAL A 504 7.32 -1.93 -3.46
CA VAL A 504 8.39 -0.96 -3.77
C VAL A 504 8.31 -0.68 -5.26
N VAL A 505 8.08 0.57 -5.61
CA VAL A 505 7.93 1.04 -6.99
C VAL A 505 9.09 1.97 -7.32
N GLU A 506 9.79 1.75 -8.43
CA GLU A 506 10.80 2.69 -8.91
C GLU A 506 10.33 3.30 -10.22
N SER A 507 9.82 4.50 -10.14
CA SER A 507 9.32 5.29 -11.25
C SER A 507 9.38 6.78 -10.88
N PRO A 508 10.30 7.53 -11.46
CA PRO A 508 10.39 8.98 -11.20
C PRO A 508 9.09 9.73 -11.53
N ALA A 509 8.33 9.27 -12.53
CA ALA A 509 7.04 9.87 -12.87
C ALA A 509 6.01 9.64 -11.76
N ALA A 510 5.90 8.39 -11.27
CA ALA A 510 4.99 8.04 -10.17
C ALA A 510 5.40 8.69 -8.85
N SER A 511 6.69 8.73 -8.54
CA SER A 511 7.22 9.39 -7.33
C SER A 511 6.88 10.87 -7.29
N ARG A 512 7.04 11.59 -8.42
CA ARG A 512 6.61 12.98 -8.53
C ARG A 512 5.10 13.16 -8.36
N GLN A 513 4.29 12.22 -8.85
CA GLN A 513 2.83 12.25 -8.64
C GLN A 513 2.48 12.03 -7.17
N LEU A 514 3.14 11.08 -6.49
CA LEU A 514 3.00 10.84 -5.05
C LEU A 514 3.36 12.11 -4.26
N THR A 515 4.49 12.75 -4.58
CA THR A 515 4.90 14.00 -3.96
C THR A 515 3.88 15.10 -4.20
N ALA A 516 3.42 15.29 -5.44
CA ALA A 516 2.49 16.36 -5.78
C ALA A 516 1.10 16.21 -5.14
N GLN A 517 0.61 14.98 -4.97
CA GLN A 517 -0.76 14.74 -4.52
C GLN A 517 -0.89 14.36 -3.03
N LEU A 518 0.17 13.84 -2.44
CA LEU A 518 0.15 13.38 -1.05
C LEU A 518 1.20 14.11 -0.20
N LEU A 519 2.50 13.89 -0.48
CA LEU A 519 3.57 14.30 0.43
C LEU A 519 3.74 15.83 0.49
N GLY A 520 3.57 16.50 -0.63
CA GLY A 520 3.62 17.97 -0.70
C GLY A 520 2.48 18.65 0.04
N PRO A 521 1.21 18.36 -0.27
CA PRO A 521 0.07 18.87 0.51
C PRO A 521 0.14 18.50 1.98
N GLN A 522 0.55 17.28 2.32
CA GLN A 522 0.77 16.85 3.69
C GLN A 522 1.78 17.77 4.40
N TRP A 523 2.95 17.99 3.81
CA TRP A 523 3.96 18.85 4.40
C TRP A 523 3.50 20.30 4.52
N GLN A 524 2.81 20.83 3.51
CA GLN A 524 2.28 22.20 3.52
C GLN A 524 1.44 22.47 4.78
N TYR A 525 0.57 21.54 5.17
CA TYR A 525 -0.31 21.71 6.32
C TYR A 525 0.30 21.22 7.63
N SER A 526 1.20 20.23 7.60
CA SER A 526 1.86 19.69 8.79
C SER A 526 3.02 20.54 9.29
N ARG A 527 3.68 21.29 8.43
CA ARG A 527 4.87 22.08 8.78
C ARG A 527 4.71 22.99 10.01
N PRO A 528 3.55 23.64 10.25
CA PRO A 528 3.35 24.43 11.47
C PRO A 528 3.43 23.65 12.78
N THR A 529 3.38 22.32 12.74
CA THR A 529 3.51 21.43 13.92
C THR A 529 4.94 20.91 14.08
N ALA A 530 5.88 21.32 13.23
CA ALA A 530 7.22 20.76 13.23
C ALA A 530 7.95 21.01 14.55
N SER A 531 8.49 19.95 15.15
CA SER A 531 9.42 20.02 16.28
C SER A 531 10.88 20.19 15.82
N VAL A 532 11.18 19.84 14.57
CA VAL A 532 12.44 20.07 13.89
C VAL A 532 12.14 20.48 12.45
N ASP A 533 12.75 21.57 11.98
CA ASP A 533 12.65 22.01 10.59
C ASP A 533 13.90 22.80 10.19
N TYR A 534 14.77 22.18 9.40
CA TYR A 534 16.02 22.78 8.98
C TYR A 534 15.82 24.04 8.12
N GLU A 535 14.71 24.18 7.40
CA GLU A 535 14.43 25.38 6.59
C GLU A 535 13.98 26.58 7.44
N GLN A 536 13.34 26.33 8.59
CA GLN A 536 12.89 27.36 9.52
C GLN A 536 13.84 27.55 10.71
N GLY A 537 14.94 26.77 10.78
CA GLY A 537 15.88 26.84 11.90
C GLY A 537 15.30 26.29 13.21
N ILE A 538 14.24 25.48 13.17
CA ILE A 538 13.67 24.84 14.34
C ILE A 538 14.50 23.61 14.67
N CYS A 539 15.10 23.59 15.87
CA CYS A 539 15.99 22.54 16.32
C CYS A 539 15.46 21.80 17.55
N PRO A 540 15.81 20.50 17.75
CA PRO A 540 15.54 19.83 19.00
C PRO A 540 16.15 20.56 20.19
N ALA A 541 15.54 20.43 21.35
CA ALA A 541 16.10 20.94 22.60
C ALA A 541 17.53 20.42 22.82
N ALA A 542 18.40 21.21 23.45
CA ALA A 542 19.81 20.90 23.67
C ALA A 542 20.01 19.67 24.55
#